data_89dc756b61f73a3211ee6eae9b0971e3
#
_entry.id   89dc756b61f73a3211ee6eae9b0971e3
#
_cell.length_a   1.000
_cell.length_b   1.000
_cell.length_c   1.000
_cell.angle_alpha   90.00
_cell.angle_beta   90.00
_cell.angle_gamma   90.00
#
_symmetry.space_group_name_H-M   'P 1'
#
loop_
_entity.id
_entity.type
_entity.pdbx_description
1 polymer ?
#
loop_
_entity_poly.entity_id
_entity_poly.type
_entity_poly.pdbx_seq_one_letter_code
_entity_poly.pdbx_strand_id
1 'polypeptide(L)'
;MTKRGYHHGNLRQALVDAALAMITENGPKGFTLTEAAKAADVTPAAVYRHFAGRDDLIAEAARQGYDIFAALMEFAYNDGKPTALAAFEATGRAYLAFARKYPGHYMAMFESGLSLNVHPETALVAAKAREVLERAAAKLSEHIPLEKRPPASMFAAHIWALSHGVVELFARGAPGTKSPFAPEDLLEAGIGIYLRGLGLLPRDA
;
A
#
# COMPACT_ATOMS: atom_id res chain seq x y z
N MET A 1 -18.19 35.00 7.82
CA MET A 1 -17.84 34.07 6.74
C MET A 1 -16.42 34.42 6.26
N THR A 2 -15.43 33.81 6.82
CA THR A 2 -14.00 34.06 6.51
C THR A 2 -13.61 33.26 5.27
N LYS A 3 -13.34 33.95 4.15
CA LYS A 3 -12.71 33.37 2.96
C LYS A 3 -11.35 32.78 3.40
N ARG A 4 -11.23 31.43 3.44
CA ARG A 4 -9.95 30.75 3.54
C ARG A 4 -9.16 31.15 2.28
N GLY A 5 -8.03 31.85 2.51
CA GLY A 5 -7.12 32.25 1.43
C GLY A 5 -6.66 31.03 0.64
N TYR A 6 -7.00 31.04 -0.64
CA TYR A 6 -6.59 30.04 -1.60
C TYR A 6 -5.08 30.20 -1.85
N HIS A 7 -4.29 29.28 -1.30
CA HIS A 7 -2.86 29.21 -1.57
C HIS A 7 -2.67 28.66 -3.00
N HIS A 8 -2.49 29.55 -3.99
CA HIS A 8 -2.15 29.18 -5.37
C HIS A 8 -0.88 28.31 -5.52
N GLY A 9 -0.16 28.05 -4.45
CA GLY A 9 1.08 27.26 -4.45
C GLY A 9 0.91 25.74 -4.42
N ASN A 10 -0.29 25.20 -4.21
CA ASN A 10 -0.47 23.74 -4.07
C ASN A 10 -1.74 23.20 -4.71
N LEU A 11 -2.17 23.76 -5.87
CA LEU A 11 -3.35 23.25 -6.58
C LEU A 11 -3.21 21.80 -6.99
N ARG A 12 -2.00 21.36 -7.36
CA ARG A 12 -1.72 19.97 -7.72
C ARG A 12 -2.08 19.03 -6.56
N GLN A 13 -1.65 19.36 -5.32
CA GLN A 13 -1.98 18.57 -4.14
C GLN A 13 -3.46 18.64 -3.78
N ALA A 14 -4.09 19.80 -3.85
CA ALA A 14 -5.54 19.93 -3.60
C ALA A 14 -6.38 19.04 -4.53
N LEU A 15 -5.96 18.89 -5.79
CA LEU A 15 -6.62 17.98 -6.74
C LEU A 15 -6.39 16.51 -6.37
N VAL A 16 -5.20 16.15 -5.92
CA VAL A 16 -4.90 14.78 -5.44
C VAL A 16 -5.74 14.48 -4.19
N ASP A 17 -5.80 15.41 -3.23
CA ASP A 17 -6.59 15.23 -2.00
C ASP A 17 -8.09 15.07 -2.31
N ALA A 18 -8.63 15.87 -3.24
CA ALA A 18 -9.99 15.72 -3.72
C ALA A 18 -10.25 14.37 -4.39
N ALA A 19 -9.31 13.92 -5.24
CA ALA A 19 -9.40 12.61 -5.87
C ALA A 19 -9.36 11.48 -4.84
N LEU A 20 -8.47 11.54 -3.84
CA LEU A 20 -8.35 10.55 -2.78
C LEU A 20 -9.63 10.43 -1.95
N ALA A 21 -10.29 11.55 -1.63
CA ALA A 21 -11.58 11.54 -0.96
C ALA A 21 -12.65 10.82 -1.80
N MET A 22 -12.75 11.14 -3.11
CA MET A 22 -13.69 10.50 -4.02
C MET A 22 -13.39 9.02 -4.25
N ILE A 23 -12.10 8.65 -4.38
CA ILE A 23 -11.68 7.26 -4.48
C ILE A 23 -12.11 6.48 -3.23
N THR A 24 -11.95 7.07 -2.05
CA THR A 24 -12.34 6.42 -0.80
C THR A 24 -13.85 6.15 -0.72
N GLU A 25 -14.67 7.07 -1.23
CA GLU A 25 -16.13 6.98 -1.17
C GLU A 25 -16.71 6.12 -2.29
N ASN A 26 -16.21 6.29 -3.53
CA ASN A 26 -16.86 5.77 -4.74
C ASN A 26 -15.96 4.80 -5.54
N GLY A 27 -14.78 4.52 -5.05
CA GLY A 27 -13.78 3.74 -5.78
C GLY A 27 -13.02 4.55 -6.85
N PRO A 28 -11.92 4.00 -7.38
CA PRO A 28 -11.06 4.74 -8.31
C PRO A 28 -11.72 5.03 -9.68
N LYS A 29 -12.81 4.35 -10.00
CA LYS A 29 -13.59 4.59 -11.23
C LYS A 29 -14.80 5.50 -10.99
N GLY A 30 -15.12 5.85 -9.74
CA GLY A 30 -16.35 6.51 -9.32
C GLY A 30 -16.30 8.03 -9.36
N PHE A 31 -15.35 8.66 -10.07
CA PHE A 31 -15.32 10.12 -10.20
C PHE A 31 -14.82 10.59 -11.58
N THR A 32 -15.07 11.85 -11.88
CA THR A 32 -14.62 12.56 -13.09
C THR A 32 -13.64 13.69 -12.73
N LEU A 33 -12.83 14.13 -13.70
CA LEU A 33 -11.97 15.30 -13.50
C LEU A 33 -12.76 16.59 -13.19
N THR A 34 -13.98 16.72 -13.73
CA THR A 34 -14.84 17.86 -13.45
C THR A 34 -15.29 17.88 -11.99
N GLU A 35 -15.61 16.73 -11.41
CA GLU A 35 -15.96 16.60 -10.00
C GLU A 35 -14.75 16.90 -9.11
N ALA A 36 -13.56 16.39 -9.46
CA ALA A 36 -12.33 16.70 -8.74
C ALA A 36 -12.01 18.21 -8.80
N ALA A 37 -12.18 18.86 -9.96
CA ALA A 37 -12.03 20.30 -10.10
C ALA A 37 -12.99 21.06 -9.18
N LYS A 38 -14.28 20.67 -9.20
CA LYS A 38 -15.30 21.27 -8.34
C LYS A 38 -15.01 21.12 -6.85
N ALA A 39 -14.54 19.94 -6.44
CA ALA A 39 -14.17 19.67 -5.05
C ALA A 39 -12.94 20.48 -4.60
N ALA A 40 -12.00 20.74 -5.53
CA ALA A 40 -10.84 21.59 -5.29
C ALA A 40 -11.12 23.09 -5.48
N ASP A 41 -12.38 23.49 -5.73
CA ASP A 41 -12.83 24.88 -5.98
C ASP A 41 -12.08 25.56 -7.14
N VAL A 42 -11.88 24.82 -8.24
CA VAL A 42 -11.23 25.32 -9.46
C VAL A 42 -12.01 24.99 -10.73
N THR A 43 -11.66 25.66 -11.83
CA THR A 43 -12.25 25.36 -13.14
C THR A 43 -11.65 24.05 -13.69
N PRO A 44 -12.43 23.28 -14.49
CA PRO A 44 -11.89 22.11 -15.19
C PRO A 44 -10.66 22.42 -16.04
N ALA A 45 -10.59 23.61 -16.67
CA ALA A 45 -9.42 24.05 -17.43
C ALA A 45 -8.14 24.18 -16.58
N ALA A 46 -8.27 24.51 -15.30
CA ALA A 46 -7.14 24.58 -14.40
C ALA A 46 -6.54 23.18 -14.08
N VAL A 47 -7.37 22.13 -14.06
CA VAL A 47 -6.93 20.76 -13.83
C VAL A 47 -5.99 20.29 -14.94
N TYR A 48 -6.33 20.57 -16.21
CA TYR A 48 -5.53 20.15 -17.37
C TYR A 48 -4.15 20.80 -17.46
N ARG A 49 -3.85 21.82 -16.62
CA ARG A 49 -2.50 22.38 -16.47
C ARG A 49 -1.60 21.49 -15.61
N HIS A 50 -2.17 20.60 -14.81
CA HIS A 50 -1.47 19.75 -13.84
C HIS A 50 -1.55 18.27 -14.16
N PHE A 51 -2.63 17.82 -14.80
CA PHE A 51 -2.90 16.43 -15.11
C PHE A 51 -3.49 16.31 -16.51
N ALA A 52 -2.94 15.43 -17.33
CA ALA A 52 -3.39 15.18 -18.70
C ALA A 52 -4.78 14.53 -18.74
N GLY A 53 -5.14 13.81 -17.68
CA GLY A 53 -6.43 13.13 -17.56
C GLY A 53 -6.65 12.57 -16.16
N ARG A 54 -7.77 11.89 -15.99
CA ARG A 54 -8.12 11.24 -14.71
C ARG A 54 -7.07 10.21 -14.29
N ASP A 55 -6.61 9.42 -15.24
CA ASP A 55 -5.65 8.35 -14.95
C ASP A 55 -4.29 8.91 -14.50
N ASP A 56 -3.89 10.08 -15.02
CA ASP A 56 -2.68 10.78 -14.56
C ASP A 56 -2.84 11.30 -13.10
N LEU A 57 -4.04 11.80 -12.76
CA LEU A 57 -4.36 12.19 -11.39
C LEU A 57 -4.37 10.98 -10.44
N ILE A 58 -4.93 9.85 -10.86
CA ILE A 58 -4.91 8.60 -10.08
C ILE A 58 -3.48 8.06 -9.96
N ALA A 59 -2.67 8.16 -11.02
CA ALA A 59 -1.26 7.74 -10.98
C ALA A 59 -0.46 8.54 -9.96
N GLU A 60 -0.69 9.85 -9.84
CA GLU A 60 -0.06 10.68 -8.82
C GLU A 60 -0.54 10.28 -7.40
N ALA A 61 -1.84 10.03 -7.22
CA ALA A 61 -2.37 9.53 -5.95
C ALA A 61 -1.73 8.18 -5.57
N ALA A 62 -1.60 7.27 -6.54
CA ALA A 62 -0.93 5.98 -6.34
C ALA A 62 0.56 6.15 -6.03
N ARG A 63 1.27 7.06 -6.73
CA ARG A 63 2.68 7.36 -6.49
C ARG A 63 2.91 7.84 -5.05
N GLN A 64 2.08 8.78 -4.57
CA GLN A 64 2.14 9.25 -3.18
C GLN A 64 1.83 8.11 -2.19
N GLY A 65 0.87 7.25 -2.53
CA GLY A 65 0.56 6.06 -1.74
C GLY A 65 1.76 5.12 -1.61
N TYR A 66 2.47 4.85 -2.71
CA TYR A 66 3.68 4.02 -2.68
C TYR A 66 4.82 4.68 -1.90
N ASP A 67 5.01 6.01 -1.98
CA ASP A 67 6.00 6.73 -1.17
C ASP A 67 5.71 6.58 0.34
N ILE A 68 4.46 6.80 0.75
CA ILE A 68 4.03 6.64 2.15
C ILE A 68 4.21 5.19 2.58
N PHE A 69 3.79 4.24 1.74
CA PHE A 69 3.87 2.82 2.03
C PHE A 69 5.32 2.36 2.18
N ALA A 70 6.21 2.73 1.25
CA ALA A 70 7.63 2.42 1.34
C ALA A 70 8.27 2.97 2.63
N ALA A 71 7.95 4.21 2.99
CA ALA A 71 8.45 4.82 4.22
C ALA A 71 7.95 4.10 5.49
N LEU A 72 6.68 3.68 5.52
CA LEU A 72 6.12 2.91 6.63
C LEU A 72 6.75 1.52 6.74
N MET A 73 6.97 0.85 5.61
CA MET A 73 7.62 -0.47 5.57
C MET A 73 9.07 -0.37 6.05
N GLU A 74 9.82 0.66 5.60
CA GLU A 74 11.19 0.91 6.02
C GLU A 74 11.28 1.18 7.53
N PHE A 75 10.40 2.03 8.04
CA PHE A 75 10.32 2.34 9.46
C PHE A 75 10.01 1.09 10.29
N ALA A 76 9.06 0.26 9.83
CA ALA A 76 8.68 -0.97 10.51
C ALA A 76 9.81 -2.02 10.49
N TYR A 77 10.51 -2.13 9.37
CA TYR A 77 11.64 -3.04 9.22
C TYR A 77 12.81 -2.67 10.15
N ASN A 78 13.06 -1.38 10.36
CA ASN A 78 14.05 -0.85 11.29
C ASN A 78 15.41 -1.58 11.22
N ASP A 79 15.90 -1.82 10.00
CA ASP A 79 17.18 -2.53 9.76
C ASP A 79 17.25 -3.95 10.42
N GLY A 80 16.13 -4.62 10.51
CA GLY A 80 16.02 -5.96 11.11
C GLY A 80 16.07 -5.99 12.64
N LYS A 81 15.77 -4.86 13.32
CA LYS A 81 15.82 -4.74 14.78
C LYS A 81 14.41 -4.79 15.41
N PRO A 82 14.29 -5.28 16.66
CA PRO A 82 15.33 -5.85 17.54
C PRO A 82 15.80 -7.24 17.10
N THR A 83 15.01 -7.99 16.35
CA THR A 83 15.35 -9.29 15.73
C THR A 83 14.80 -9.33 14.31
N ALA A 84 15.41 -10.16 13.45
CA ALA A 84 14.93 -10.33 12.07
C ALA A 84 13.47 -10.76 12.02
N LEU A 85 13.01 -11.63 12.92
CA LEU A 85 11.62 -12.06 13.01
C LEU A 85 10.70 -10.91 13.42
N ALA A 86 10.99 -10.21 14.50
CA ALA A 86 10.16 -9.10 14.97
C ALA A 86 10.05 -7.97 13.92
N ALA A 87 11.15 -7.67 13.23
CA ALA A 87 11.19 -6.69 12.14
C ALA A 87 10.35 -7.15 10.95
N PHE A 88 10.45 -8.43 10.57
CA PHE A 88 9.66 -9.01 9.49
C PHE A 88 8.15 -8.96 9.81
N GLU A 89 7.74 -9.39 10.99
CA GLU A 89 6.34 -9.31 11.45
C GLU A 89 5.83 -7.85 11.51
N ALA A 90 6.71 -6.92 11.90
CA ALA A 90 6.35 -5.49 11.92
C ALA A 90 6.02 -4.95 10.52
N THR A 91 6.67 -5.44 9.46
CA THR A 91 6.30 -5.06 8.08
C THR A 91 4.89 -5.52 7.70
N GLY A 92 4.48 -6.71 8.12
CA GLY A 92 3.11 -7.21 7.93
C GLY A 92 2.06 -6.33 8.63
N ARG A 93 2.33 -5.97 9.90
CA ARG A 93 1.46 -5.04 10.65
C ARG A 93 1.41 -3.65 10.00
N ALA A 94 2.54 -3.15 9.47
CA ALA A 94 2.59 -1.89 8.74
C ALA A 94 1.74 -1.92 7.47
N TYR A 95 1.70 -3.05 6.76
CA TYR A 95 0.83 -3.24 5.60
C TYR A 95 -0.64 -3.05 5.96
N LEU A 96 -1.14 -3.75 6.99
CA LEU A 96 -2.53 -3.63 7.46
C LEU A 96 -2.85 -2.20 7.94
N ALA A 97 -1.92 -1.59 8.69
CA ALA A 97 -2.07 -0.23 9.19
C ALA A 97 -2.16 0.80 8.04
N PHE A 98 -1.35 0.62 6.97
CA PHE A 98 -1.40 1.47 5.79
C PHE A 98 -2.76 1.38 5.10
N ALA A 99 -3.25 0.19 4.81
CA ALA A 99 -4.54 0.00 4.14
C ALA A 99 -5.71 0.62 4.92
N ARG A 100 -5.65 0.55 6.25
CA ARG A 100 -6.65 1.15 7.16
C ARG A 100 -6.57 2.67 7.22
N LYS A 101 -5.35 3.21 7.32
CA LYS A 101 -5.11 4.64 7.52
C LYS A 101 -5.20 5.45 6.24
N TYR A 102 -4.86 4.85 5.10
CA TYR A 102 -4.76 5.51 3.81
C TYR A 102 -5.60 4.79 2.73
N PRO A 103 -6.92 4.57 2.94
CA PRO A 103 -7.74 3.75 2.05
C PRO A 103 -7.78 4.29 0.61
N GLY A 104 -7.87 5.61 0.41
CA GLY A 104 -7.86 6.21 -0.92
C GLY A 104 -6.56 5.96 -1.68
N HIS A 105 -5.41 6.04 -1.01
CA HIS A 105 -4.12 5.70 -1.62
C HIS A 105 -4.04 4.21 -1.94
N TYR A 106 -4.45 3.35 -1.00
CA TYR A 106 -4.48 1.90 -1.20
C TYR A 106 -5.29 1.52 -2.45
N MET A 107 -6.50 2.09 -2.59
CA MET A 107 -7.36 1.85 -3.76
C MET A 107 -6.77 2.41 -5.05
N ALA A 108 -6.12 3.58 -5.01
CA ALA A 108 -5.41 4.12 -6.16
C ALA A 108 -4.26 3.20 -6.61
N MET A 109 -3.52 2.62 -5.66
CA MET A 109 -2.40 1.71 -5.92
C MET A 109 -2.83 0.37 -6.51
N PHE A 110 -3.88 -0.26 -5.96
CA PHE A 110 -4.17 -1.67 -6.19
C PHE A 110 -5.49 -1.94 -6.93
N GLU A 111 -6.47 -1.03 -6.87
CA GLU A 111 -7.81 -1.24 -7.45
C GLU A 111 -8.08 -0.36 -8.69
N SER A 112 -7.20 0.59 -8.98
CA SER A 112 -7.40 1.51 -10.11
C SER A 112 -7.27 0.86 -11.48
N GLY A 113 -6.54 -0.26 -11.56
CA GLY A 113 -6.20 -0.91 -12.82
C GLY A 113 -5.11 -0.18 -13.61
N LEU A 114 -4.41 0.78 -13.00
CA LEU A 114 -3.30 1.50 -13.62
C LEU A 114 -2.16 0.53 -13.97
N SER A 115 -1.67 0.66 -15.19
CA SER A 115 -0.45 -0.03 -15.60
C SER A 115 0.78 0.77 -15.18
N LEU A 116 1.60 0.19 -14.32
CA LEU A 116 2.87 0.81 -13.91
C LEU A 116 3.85 1.00 -15.08
N ASN A 117 3.69 0.23 -16.18
CA ASN A 117 4.54 0.35 -17.36
C ASN A 117 4.41 1.71 -18.06
N VAL A 118 3.27 2.37 -17.94
CA VAL A 118 3.03 3.69 -18.53
C VAL A 118 3.25 4.84 -17.55
N HIS A 119 3.58 4.52 -16.29
CA HIS A 119 3.86 5.48 -15.21
C HIS A 119 5.20 5.14 -14.53
N PRO A 120 6.34 5.42 -15.17
CA PRO A 120 7.66 4.98 -14.70
C PRO A 120 8.03 5.53 -13.33
N GLU A 121 7.61 6.75 -12.99
CA GLU A 121 7.85 7.34 -11.67
C GLU A 121 7.11 6.56 -10.56
N THR A 122 5.86 6.16 -10.83
CA THR A 122 5.07 5.33 -9.90
C THR A 122 5.67 3.93 -9.78
N ALA A 123 6.14 3.34 -10.88
CA ALA A 123 6.81 2.04 -10.89
C ALA A 123 8.09 2.04 -10.04
N LEU A 124 8.87 3.13 -10.12
CA LEU A 124 10.11 3.28 -9.34
C LEU A 124 9.84 3.30 -7.84
N VAL A 125 8.80 4.00 -7.41
CA VAL A 125 8.43 4.06 -5.99
C VAL A 125 7.81 2.76 -5.50
N ALA A 126 7.01 2.09 -6.33
CA ALA A 126 6.46 0.77 -6.04
C ALA A 126 7.56 -0.28 -5.84
N ALA A 127 8.65 -0.19 -6.61
CA ALA A 127 9.82 -1.06 -6.45
C ALA A 127 10.47 -0.90 -5.07
N LYS A 128 10.59 0.32 -4.54
CA LYS A 128 11.18 0.58 -3.21
C LYS A 128 10.44 -0.16 -2.10
N ALA A 129 9.10 -0.14 -2.11
CA ALA A 129 8.31 -0.83 -1.11
C ALA A 129 8.54 -2.36 -1.14
N ARG A 130 8.66 -2.93 -2.37
CA ARG A 130 8.97 -4.35 -2.55
C ARG A 130 10.37 -4.70 -2.06
N GLU A 131 11.36 -3.86 -2.34
CA GLU A 131 12.74 -4.05 -1.90
C GLU A 131 12.88 -4.15 -0.37
N VAL A 132 12.09 -3.39 0.39
CA VAL A 132 12.08 -3.49 1.86
C VAL A 132 11.66 -4.89 2.28
N LEU A 133 10.59 -5.42 1.71
CA LEU A 133 10.10 -6.75 2.06
C LEU A 133 11.07 -7.85 1.61
N GLU A 134 11.72 -7.68 0.45
CA GLU A 134 12.76 -8.61 -0.03
C GLU A 134 13.97 -8.63 0.92
N ARG A 135 14.42 -7.47 1.39
CA ARG A 135 15.50 -7.38 2.40
C ARG A 135 15.10 -8.04 3.72
N ALA A 136 13.87 -7.81 4.18
CA ALA A 136 13.35 -8.42 5.39
C ALA A 136 13.28 -9.95 5.26
N ALA A 137 12.80 -10.47 4.12
CA ALA A 137 12.76 -11.89 3.82
C ALA A 137 14.16 -12.52 3.70
N ALA A 138 15.09 -11.83 3.04
CA ALA A 138 16.48 -12.26 2.93
C ALA A 138 17.14 -12.36 4.31
N LYS A 139 16.98 -11.31 5.12
CA LYS A 139 17.55 -11.27 6.48
C LYS A 139 17.00 -12.38 7.36
N LEU A 140 15.70 -12.62 7.33
CA LEU A 140 15.06 -13.66 8.13
C LEU A 140 15.53 -15.08 7.70
N SER A 141 15.80 -15.29 6.42
CA SER A 141 16.21 -16.58 5.87
C SER A 141 17.74 -16.85 5.90
N GLU A 142 18.55 -15.94 6.44
CA GLU A 142 20.02 -16.11 6.50
C GLU A 142 20.46 -17.41 7.19
N HIS A 143 19.68 -17.89 8.16
CA HIS A 143 19.97 -19.12 8.91
C HIS A 143 19.54 -20.41 8.19
N ILE A 144 18.78 -20.31 7.09
CA ILE A 144 18.42 -21.48 6.29
C ILE A 144 19.63 -21.85 5.41
N PRO A 145 20.01 -23.14 5.33
CA PRO A 145 21.04 -23.60 4.40
C PRO A 145 20.72 -23.13 2.96
N LEU A 146 21.74 -22.71 2.22
CA LEU A 146 21.58 -22.05 0.95
C LEU A 146 20.75 -22.88 -0.06
N GLU A 147 20.95 -24.20 -0.07
CA GLU A 147 20.25 -25.16 -0.93
C GLU A 147 18.75 -25.33 -0.61
N LYS A 148 18.33 -24.89 0.59
CA LYS A 148 16.93 -24.95 1.07
C LYS A 148 16.30 -23.58 1.17
N ARG A 149 17.09 -22.52 0.98
CA ARG A 149 16.63 -21.15 1.14
C ARG A 149 15.77 -20.76 -0.07
N PRO A 150 14.52 -20.32 0.14
CA PRO A 150 13.74 -19.77 -0.97
C PRO A 150 14.38 -18.47 -1.47
N PRO A 151 14.28 -18.18 -2.78
CA PRO A 151 14.65 -16.85 -3.28
C PRO A 151 13.91 -15.76 -2.49
N ALA A 152 14.62 -14.71 -2.05
CA ALA A 152 14.05 -13.65 -1.22
C ALA A 152 12.85 -12.95 -1.90
N SER A 153 12.91 -12.77 -3.21
CA SER A 153 11.80 -12.22 -3.99
C SER A 153 10.55 -13.11 -4.00
N MET A 154 10.72 -14.43 -4.04
CA MET A 154 9.60 -15.38 -3.95
C MET A 154 9.02 -15.40 -2.55
N PHE A 155 9.86 -15.40 -1.52
CA PHE A 155 9.42 -15.31 -0.13
C PHE A 155 8.63 -14.02 0.11
N ALA A 156 9.18 -12.89 -0.30
CA ALA A 156 8.51 -11.59 -0.22
C ALA A 156 7.15 -11.58 -0.97
N ALA A 157 7.10 -12.18 -2.17
CA ALA A 157 5.88 -12.27 -2.97
C ALA A 157 4.78 -13.09 -2.26
N HIS A 158 5.13 -14.22 -1.62
CA HIS A 158 4.15 -15.01 -0.84
C HIS A 158 3.58 -14.21 0.34
N ILE A 159 4.43 -13.50 1.07
CA ILE A 159 3.98 -12.69 2.21
C ILE A 159 3.16 -11.49 1.73
N TRP A 160 3.55 -10.87 0.61
CA TRP A 160 2.76 -9.81 0.00
C TRP A 160 1.37 -10.31 -0.39
N ALA A 161 1.27 -11.46 -1.08
CA ALA A 161 0.00 -12.05 -1.48
C ALA A 161 -0.88 -12.38 -0.27
N LEU A 162 -0.30 -12.92 0.81
CA LEU A 162 -1.02 -13.19 2.05
C LEU A 162 -1.55 -11.91 2.69
N SER A 163 -0.68 -10.89 2.85
CA SER A 163 -1.06 -9.59 3.43
C SER A 163 -2.15 -8.89 2.61
N HIS A 164 -2.00 -8.90 1.28
CA HIS A 164 -2.96 -8.32 0.36
C HIS A 164 -4.31 -9.06 0.42
N GLY A 165 -4.30 -10.38 0.40
CA GLY A 165 -5.50 -11.20 0.55
C GLY A 165 -6.23 -10.96 1.87
N VAL A 166 -5.50 -10.82 2.98
CA VAL A 166 -6.09 -10.47 4.27
C VAL A 166 -6.74 -9.10 4.24
N VAL A 167 -6.10 -8.09 3.63
CA VAL A 167 -6.70 -6.76 3.48
C VAL A 167 -7.97 -6.82 2.65
N GLU A 168 -7.91 -7.39 1.44
CA GLU A 168 -9.04 -7.40 0.51
C GLU A 168 -10.24 -8.18 1.03
N LEU A 169 -9.99 -9.37 1.60
CA LEU A 169 -11.08 -10.28 1.96
C LEU A 169 -11.63 -10.04 3.37
N PHE A 170 -10.81 -9.53 4.29
CA PHE A 170 -11.16 -9.49 5.71
C PHE A 170 -11.09 -8.10 6.35
N ALA A 171 -10.15 -7.25 5.97
CA ALA A 171 -10.05 -5.91 6.52
C ALA A 171 -10.98 -4.92 5.81
N ARG A 172 -11.13 -5.06 4.51
CA ARG A 172 -11.96 -4.21 3.66
C ARG A 172 -13.27 -4.84 3.23
N GLY A 173 -13.39 -6.16 3.22
CA GLY A 173 -14.55 -7.01 2.93
C GLY A 173 -15.84 -6.36 2.38
N ALA A 174 -16.80 -7.12 1.94
CA ALA A 174 -18.08 -6.58 1.46
C ALA A 174 -18.81 -5.79 2.58
N PRO A 175 -19.43 -4.63 2.27
CA PRO A 175 -20.19 -3.85 3.25
C PRO A 175 -21.21 -4.72 3.98
N GLY A 176 -21.20 -4.66 5.32
CA GLY A 176 -22.12 -5.42 6.18
C GLY A 176 -21.66 -6.83 6.56
N THR A 177 -20.55 -7.33 6.02
CA THR A 177 -19.96 -8.61 6.45
C THR A 177 -18.88 -8.34 7.52
N LYS A 178 -19.08 -8.87 8.73
CA LYS A 178 -18.01 -8.90 9.74
C LYS A 178 -17.23 -10.21 9.57
N SER A 179 -15.92 -10.09 9.39
CA SER A 179 -15.04 -11.25 9.52
C SER A 179 -15.15 -11.82 10.93
N PRO A 180 -15.20 -13.14 11.09
CA PRO A 180 -15.15 -13.77 12.42
C PRO A 180 -13.76 -13.67 13.07
N PHE A 181 -12.73 -13.27 12.28
CA PHE A 181 -11.35 -13.16 12.72
C PHE A 181 -10.85 -11.72 12.51
N ALA A 182 -10.00 -11.23 13.41
CA ALA A 182 -9.29 -10.00 13.17
C ALA A 182 -8.27 -10.16 12.02
N PRO A 183 -8.13 -9.18 11.13
CA PRO A 183 -7.15 -9.25 10.05
C PRO A 183 -5.73 -9.47 10.55
N GLU A 184 -5.39 -8.90 11.70
CA GLU A 184 -4.11 -9.07 12.36
C GLU A 184 -3.84 -10.53 12.75
N ASP A 185 -4.83 -11.20 13.35
CA ASP A 185 -4.73 -12.60 13.78
C ASP A 185 -4.58 -13.54 12.56
N LEU A 186 -5.33 -13.26 11.48
CA LEU A 186 -5.24 -14.02 10.23
C LEU A 186 -3.85 -13.89 9.60
N LEU A 187 -3.31 -12.67 9.57
CA LEU A 187 -1.99 -12.43 9.00
C LEU A 187 -0.91 -13.11 9.85
N GLU A 188 -0.96 -12.97 11.17
CA GLU A 188 0.01 -13.57 12.09
C GLU A 188 -0.03 -15.09 12.00
N ALA A 189 -1.22 -15.70 12.04
CA ALA A 189 -1.37 -17.15 11.91
C ALA A 189 -0.84 -17.67 10.57
N GLY A 190 -1.18 -16.99 9.46
CA GLY A 190 -0.74 -17.37 8.13
C GLY A 190 0.77 -17.24 7.95
N ILE A 191 1.37 -16.15 8.40
CA ILE A 191 2.83 -15.97 8.42
C ILE A 191 3.48 -17.05 9.29
N GLY A 192 2.95 -17.32 10.49
CA GLY A 192 3.47 -18.34 11.39
C GLY A 192 3.50 -19.75 10.76
N ILE A 193 2.41 -20.14 10.06
CA ILE A 193 2.36 -21.40 9.32
C ILE A 193 3.42 -21.45 8.23
N TYR A 194 3.56 -20.37 7.46
CA TYR A 194 4.55 -20.27 6.39
C TYR A 194 5.98 -20.37 6.93
N LEU A 195 6.30 -19.64 8.00
CA LEU A 195 7.63 -19.64 8.62
C LEU A 195 7.98 -21.01 9.26
N ARG A 196 7.00 -21.69 9.88
CA ARG A 196 7.18 -23.07 10.36
C ARG A 196 7.44 -24.04 9.22
N GLY A 197 6.75 -23.87 8.08
CA GLY A 197 7.01 -24.65 6.87
C GLY A 197 8.43 -24.52 6.34
N LEU A 198 9.03 -23.35 6.49
CA LEU A 198 10.42 -23.07 6.14
C LEU A 198 11.43 -23.50 7.25
N GLY A 199 10.98 -23.91 8.41
CA GLY A 199 11.84 -24.23 9.56
C GLY A 199 12.43 -23.00 10.26
N LEU A 200 11.83 -21.81 10.04
CA LEU A 200 12.23 -20.55 10.69
C LEU A 200 11.60 -20.35 12.07
N LEU A 201 10.54 -21.08 12.35
CA LEU A 201 9.91 -21.17 13.66
C LEU A 201 9.86 -22.63 14.11
N PRO A 202 9.88 -22.90 15.45
CA PRO A 202 9.65 -24.23 15.97
C PRO A 202 8.33 -24.81 15.46
N ARG A 203 8.28 -26.11 15.21
CA ARG A 203 7.01 -26.82 15.04
C ARG A 203 6.42 -26.94 16.43
N ASP A 204 5.18 -26.49 16.59
CA ASP A 204 4.45 -26.73 17.83
C ASP A 204 4.36 -28.24 18.04
N ALA A 205 4.74 -28.71 19.25
CA ALA A 205 4.74 -30.13 19.63
C ALA A 205 3.31 -30.63 19.79
#